data_9c4cc2938ef376be8e5b6abcf68f5e14
#
_entry.id   9c4cc2938ef376be8e5b6abcf68f5e14
#
_cell.length_a   1.000
_cell.length_b   1.000
_cell.length_c   1.000
_cell.angle_alpha   90.00
_cell.angle_beta   90.00
_cell.angle_gamma   90.00
#
_symmetry.space_group_name_H-M   'P 1'
#
loop_
_entity.id
_entity.type
_entity.pdbx_description
1 polymer ?
#
loop_
_entity_poly.entity_id
_entity_poly.type
_entity_poly.pdbx_seq_one_letter_code
_entity_poly.pdbx_strand_id
1 'polypeptide(L)'
;GEYRYWELEQQLDAARSRYEALAASEQRMRVAQTRQAAIQAREKILVQLSGGRNSWHGAMLHLGSFMPRKVWLTEIGSAQKGVLQLKGNALTYPDLMAFLSKLEQDRVFVDSTLLKAEHGGKDSFTKFEITAKVGIQ
;
A
#
# COMPACT_ATOMS: atom_id res chain seq x y z
N GLY A 1 1.61 -14.67 55.38
CA GLY A 1 2.26 -13.48 55.63
C GLY A 1 2.48 -12.53 54.45
N GLU A 2 2.99 -11.40 54.72
CA GLU A 2 3.25 -10.34 53.73
C GLU A 2 4.19 -10.79 52.62
N TYR A 3 5.13 -11.70 52.90
CA TYR A 3 6.09 -12.21 51.91
C TYR A 3 5.45 -13.01 50.79
N ARG A 4 4.39 -13.76 51.07
CA ARG A 4 3.70 -14.54 50.05
C ARG A 4 2.95 -13.66 49.04
N TYR A 5 2.38 -12.55 49.51
CA TYR A 5 1.69 -11.61 48.63
C TYR A 5 2.65 -10.95 47.66
N TRP A 6 3.82 -10.57 48.15
CA TRP A 6 4.83 -9.92 47.35
C TRP A 6 5.36 -10.82 46.24
N GLU A 7 5.64 -12.10 46.52
CA GLU A 7 6.09 -13.07 45.55
C GLU A 7 5.03 -13.33 44.48
N LEU A 8 3.76 -13.43 44.84
CA LEU A 8 2.65 -13.62 43.89
C LEU A 8 2.50 -12.44 42.95
N GLU A 9 2.61 -11.22 43.47
CA GLU A 9 2.57 -10.02 42.61
C GLU A 9 3.73 -9.98 41.65
N GLN A 10 4.93 -10.33 42.05
CA GLN A 10 6.09 -10.40 41.16
C GLN A 10 5.93 -11.48 40.08
N GLN A 11 5.38 -12.62 40.44
CA GLN A 11 5.12 -13.70 39.47
C GLN A 11 4.07 -13.28 38.46
N LEU A 12 3.03 -12.59 38.91
CA LEU A 12 1.99 -12.07 38.01
C LEU A 12 2.54 -11.00 37.07
N ASP A 13 3.36 -10.11 37.55
CA ASP A 13 3.98 -9.06 36.74
C ASP A 13 4.95 -9.65 35.71
N ALA A 14 5.72 -10.65 36.11
CA ALA A 14 6.61 -11.36 35.18
C ALA A 14 5.81 -12.08 34.09
N ALA A 15 4.69 -12.72 34.45
CA ALA A 15 3.81 -13.38 33.51
C ALA A 15 3.17 -12.40 32.51
N ARG A 16 2.73 -11.24 33.01
CA ARG A 16 2.20 -10.16 32.16
C ARG A 16 3.23 -9.63 31.20
N SER A 17 4.45 -9.38 31.68
CA SER A 17 5.55 -8.90 30.81
C SER A 17 5.86 -9.88 29.71
N ARG A 18 5.88 -11.18 30.01
CA ARG A 18 6.09 -12.23 29.01
C ARG A 18 4.96 -12.27 27.99
N TYR A 19 3.71 -12.15 28.45
CA TYR A 19 2.55 -12.16 27.57
C TYR A 19 2.56 -10.95 26.63
N GLU A 20 2.85 -9.77 27.16
CA GLU A 20 2.96 -8.55 26.37
C GLU A 20 4.09 -8.63 25.34
N ALA A 21 5.24 -9.19 25.72
CA ALA A 21 6.36 -9.40 24.80
C ALA A 21 6.00 -10.37 23.67
N LEU A 22 5.28 -11.46 23.98
CA LEU A 22 4.81 -12.40 22.97
C LEU A 22 3.79 -11.75 22.02
N ALA A 23 2.85 -10.98 22.55
CA ALA A 23 1.86 -10.27 21.75
C ALA A 23 2.52 -9.27 20.80
N ALA A 24 3.52 -8.52 21.30
CA ALA A 24 4.28 -7.58 20.49
C ALA A 24 5.08 -8.30 19.38
N SER A 25 5.68 -9.46 19.71
CA SER A 25 6.41 -10.28 18.75
C SER A 25 5.50 -10.82 17.66
N GLU A 26 4.31 -11.34 18.02
CA GLU A 26 3.32 -11.80 17.06
C GLU A 26 2.87 -10.67 16.12
N GLN A 27 2.65 -9.47 16.67
CA GLN A 27 2.26 -8.33 15.87
C GLN A 27 3.36 -7.93 14.90
N ARG A 28 4.62 -7.93 15.30
CA ARG A 28 5.76 -7.68 14.41
C ARG A 28 5.82 -8.72 13.30
N MET A 29 5.59 -9.98 13.61
CA MET A 29 5.57 -11.05 12.62
C MET A 29 4.44 -10.83 11.59
N ARG A 30 3.25 -10.46 12.03
CA ARG A 30 2.13 -10.14 11.14
C ARG A 30 2.46 -8.98 10.22
N VAL A 31 3.05 -7.91 10.76
CA VAL A 31 3.47 -6.76 9.96
C VAL A 31 4.52 -7.17 8.94
N ALA A 32 5.51 -7.98 9.35
CA ALA A 32 6.55 -8.47 8.44
C ALA A 32 5.95 -9.35 7.33
N GLN A 33 5.03 -10.25 7.67
CA GLN A 33 4.34 -11.09 6.69
C GLN A 33 3.51 -10.27 5.72
N THR A 34 2.82 -9.25 6.22
CA THR A 34 2.04 -8.34 5.40
C THR A 34 2.93 -7.57 4.42
N ARG A 35 4.07 -7.08 4.89
CA ARG A 35 5.06 -6.41 4.02
C ARG A 35 5.63 -7.36 2.97
N GLN A 36 5.92 -8.61 3.36
CA GLN A 36 6.43 -9.61 2.43
C GLN A 36 5.40 -9.93 1.35
N ALA A 37 4.15 -10.12 1.73
CA ALA A 37 3.05 -10.33 0.80
C ALA A 37 2.90 -9.14 -0.16
N ALA A 38 3.07 -7.92 0.33
CA ALA A 38 3.04 -6.71 -0.48
C ALA A 38 4.18 -6.68 -1.49
N ILE A 39 5.39 -7.02 -1.07
CA ILE A 39 6.57 -7.07 -1.95
C ILE A 39 6.35 -8.12 -3.05
N GLN A 40 5.84 -9.28 -2.70
CA GLN A 40 5.54 -10.34 -3.68
C GLN A 40 4.45 -9.92 -4.67
N ALA A 41 3.43 -9.20 -4.19
CA ALA A 41 2.36 -8.71 -5.02
C ALA A 41 2.82 -7.68 -6.07
N ARG A 42 3.90 -6.93 -5.78
CA ARG A 42 4.46 -5.94 -6.71
C ARG A 42 4.99 -6.56 -8.01
N GLU A 43 5.36 -7.83 -7.99
CA GLU A 43 5.89 -8.51 -9.17
C GLU A 43 4.82 -8.92 -10.16
N LYS A 44 3.55 -8.88 -9.75
CA LYS A 44 2.42 -9.33 -10.55
C LYS A 44 1.46 -8.17 -10.81
N ILE A 45 1.73 -7.42 -11.86
CA ILE A 45 0.85 -6.33 -12.27
C ILE A 45 0.10 -6.75 -13.51
N LEU A 46 -1.23 -6.73 -13.44
CA LEU A 46 -2.07 -6.97 -14.61
C LEU A 46 -2.16 -5.68 -15.43
N VAL A 47 -1.71 -5.75 -16.68
CA VAL A 47 -1.71 -4.59 -17.58
C VAL A 47 -2.64 -4.87 -18.75
N GLN A 48 -3.67 -4.04 -18.91
CA GLN A 48 -4.65 -4.13 -19.98
C GLN A 48 -4.80 -2.76 -20.63
N LEU A 49 -4.02 -2.51 -21.65
CA LEU A 49 -3.98 -1.22 -22.32
C LEU A 49 -4.48 -1.35 -23.76
N SER A 50 -5.42 -0.49 -24.14
CA SER A 50 -5.87 -0.37 -25.52
C SER A 50 -4.86 0.47 -26.32
N GLY A 51 -4.73 0.18 -27.62
CA GLY A 51 -3.80 0.90 -28.51
C GLY A 51 -2.37 0.37 -28.52
N GLY A 52 -2.11 -0.75 -27.82
CA GLY A 52 -0.82 -1.41 -27.81
C GLY A 52 0.18 -0.84 -26.80
N ARG A 53 1.25 -1.61 -26.56
CA ARG A 53 2.27 -1.28 -25.57
C ARG A 53 3.00 0.02 -25.83
N ASN A 54 3.23 0.33 -27.11
CA ASN A 54 4.06 1.47 -27.48
C ASN A 54 3.43 2.82 -27.13
N SER A 55 2.09 2.89 -27.14
CA SER A 55 1.36 4.11 -26.82
C SER A 55 1.51 4.53 -25.35
N TRP A 56 1.73 3.56 -24.47
CA TRP A 56 1.74 3.77 -23.04
C TRP A 56 3.13 3.61 -22.40
N HIS A 57 4.11 3.18 -23.18
CA HIS A 57 5.43 2.81 -22.66
C HIS A 57 6.11 3.97 -21.90
N GLY A 58 6.13 5.15 -22.48
CA GLY A 58 6.71 6.33 -21.84
C GLY A 58 6.01 6.70 -20.54
N ALA A 59 4.67 6.69 -20.54
CA ALA A 59 3.87 6.98 -19.34
C ALA A 59 4.12 5.96 -18.24
N MET A 60 4.22 4.67 -18.60
CA MET A 60 4.50 3.60 -17.65
C MET A 60 5.89 3.72 -17.02
N LEU A 61 6.90 4.02 -17.83
CA LEU A 61 8.25 4.25 -17.33
C LEU A 61 8.30 5.45 -16.39
N HIS A 62 7.62 6.51 -16.78
CA HIS A 62 7.55 7.72 -15.97
C HIS A 62 6.88 7.46 -14.63
N LEU A 63 5.76 6.76 -14.63
CA LEU A 63 5.06 6.38 -13.40
C LEU A 63 5.95 5.57 -12.48
N GLY A 64 6.67 4.59 -13.02
CA GLY A 64 7.58 3.76 -12.24
C GLY A 64 8.73 4.54 -11.62
N SER A 65 9.12 5.67 -12.22
CA SER A 65 10.25 6.46 -11.74
C SER A 65 9.97 7.20 -10.43
N PHE A 66 8.72 7.46 -10.10
CA PHE A 66 8.37 8.19 -8.87
C PHE A 66 7.43 7.45 -7.93
N MET A 67 7.22 6.15 -8.14
CA MET A 67 6.38 5.34 -7.25
C MET A 67 7.00 5.26 -5.84
N PRO A 68 6.25 5.62 -4.79
CA PRO A 68 6.75 5.43 -3.42
C PRO A 68 6.93 3.95 -3.09
N ARG A 69 7.81 3.65 -2.14
CA ARG A 69 8.04 2.27 -1.69
C ARG A 69 6.82 1.65 -1.02
N LYS A 70 5.98 2.48 -0.41
CA LYS A 70 4.82 2.03 0.36
C LYS A 70 3.54 1.97 -0.46
N VAL A 71 3.63 2.21 -1.76
CA VAL A 71 2.51 2.16 -2.69
C VAL A 71 2.90 1.27 -3.86
N TRP A 72 2.00 0.37 -4.25
CA TRP A 72 2.24 -0.51 -5.41
C TRP A 72 0.95 -0.70 -6.18
N LEU A 73 1.10 -0.93 -7.47
CA LEU A 73 -0.02 -1.16 -8.37
C LEU A 73 -0.27 -2.65 -8.55
N THR A 74 -1.53 -3.02 -8.62
CA THR A 74 -1.96 -4.40 -8.91
C THR A 74 -2.56 -4.52 -10.30
N GLU A 75 -3.13 -3.45 -10.82
CA GLU A 75 -3.75 -3.45 -12.14
C GLU A 75 -3.59 -2.08 -12.80
N ILE A 76 -3.27 -2.09 -14.07
CA ILE A 76 -3.20 -0.90 -14.90
C ILE A 76 -4.03 -1.15 -16.14
N GLY A 77 -4.99 -0.29 -16.39
CA GLY A 77 -5.85 -0.40 -17.55
C GLY A 77 -6.08 0.95 -18.23
N SER A 78 -6.63 0.92 -19.42
CA SER A 78 -7.10 2.11 -20.09
C SER A 78 -8.62 2.08 -20.18
N ALA A 79 -9.28 2.94 -19.40
CA ALA A 79 -10.73 3.03 -19.40
C ALA A 79 -11.25 3.72 -20.67
N GLN A 80 -10.50 4.72 -21.13
CA GLN A 80 -10.82 5.50 -22.34
C GLN A 80 -9.52 5.93 -22.99
N LYS A 81 -9.61 6.42 -24.22
CA LYS A 81 -8.44 6.93 -24.93
C LYS A 81 -7.79 8.07 -24.11
N GLY A 82 -6.51 7.91 -23.81
CA GLY A 82 -5.76 8.88 -23.05
C GLY A 82 -5.99 8.86 -21.55
N VAL A 83 -6.80 7.92 -21.03
CA VAL A 83 -7.08 7.80 -19.61
C VAL A 83 -6.59 6.46 -19.07
N LEU A 84 -5.70 6.52 -18.09
CA LEU A 84 -5.23 5.35 -17.36
C LEU A 84 -6.08 5.12 -16.12
N GLN A 85 -6.39 3.87 -15.86
CA GLN A 85 -7.01 3.43 -14.63
C GLN A 85 -5.97 2.65 -13.83
N LEU A 86 -5.69 3.13 -12.64
CA LEU A 86 -4.67 2.54 -11.77
C LEU A 86 -5.36 1.97 -10.53
N LYS A 87 -5.14 0.68 -10.29
CA LYS A 87 -5.61 0.01 -9.08
C LYS A 87 -4.40 -0.49 -8.32
N GLY A 88 -4.41 -0.34 -7.02
CA GLY A 88 -3.30 -0.78 -6.20
C GLY A 88 -3.58 -0.73 -4.73
N ASN A 89 -2.50 -0.83 -3.98
CA ASN A 89 -2.53 -0.82 -2.53
C ASN A 89 -1.48 0.13 -1.99
N ALA A 90 -1.78 0.74 -0.85
CA ALA A 90 -0.83 1.51 -0.08
C ALA A 90 -0.75 0.93 1.33
N LEU A 91 0.40 1.02 1.97
CA LEU A 91 0.53 0.54 3.34
C LEU A 91 -0.37 1.32 4.29
N THR A 92 -0.48 2.63 4.10
CA THR A 92 -1.34 3.49 4.91
C THR A 92 -2.07 4.48 4.02
N TYR A 93 -3.13 5.08 4.54
CA TYR A 93 -3.83 6.15 3.85
C TYR A 93 -2.94 7.37 3.56
N PRO A 94 -2.10 7.85 4.51
CA PRO A 94 -1.15 8.92 4.20
C PRO A 94 -0.19 8.60 3.06
N ASP A 95 0.22 7.34 2.92
CA ASP A 95 1.07 6.92 1.79
C ASP A 95 0.33 7.06 0.46
N LEU A 96 -0.95 6.70 0.44
CA LEU A 96 -1.81 6.90 -0.73
C LEU A 96 -1.94 8.39 -1.07
N MET A 97 -2.16 9.22 -0.08
CA MET A 97 -2.29 10.67 -0.28
C MET A 97 -1.00 11.29 -0.81
N ALA A 98 0.15 10.82 -0.34
CA ALA A 98 1.45 11.26 -0.84
C ALA A 98 1.63 10.89 -2.32
N PHE A 99 1.22 9.70 -2.71
CA PHE A 99 1.27 9.26 -4.11
C PHE A 99 0.33 10.09 -4.99
N LEU A 100 -0.90 10.28 -4.54
CA LEU A 100 -1.88 11.10 -5.26
C LEU A 100 -1.39 12.53 -5.46
N SER A 101 -0.78 13.11 -4.43
CA SER A 101 -0.19 14.44 -4.50
C SER A 101 0.91 14.53 -5.56
N LYS A 102 1.75 13.50 -5.64
CA LYS A 102 2.78 13.44 -6.70
C LYS A 102 2.16 13.36 -8.08
N LEU A 103 1.10 12.57 -8.25
CA LEU A 103 0.38 12.49 -9.51
C LEU A 103 -0.23 13.84 -9.91
N GLU A 104 -0.84 14.53 -8.96
CA GLU A 104 -1.45 15.83 -9.21
C GLU A 104 -0.45 16.90 -9.61
N GLN A 105 0.77 16.80 -9.13
CA GLN A 105 1.86 17.72 -9.44
C GLN A 105 2.62 17.37 -10.71
N ASP A 106 2.36 16.19 -11.26
CA ASP A 106 3.09 15.70 -12.42
C ASP A 106 2.56 16.35 -13.71
N ARG A 107 3.48 16.49 -14.66
CA ARG A 107 3.16 17.05 -15.98
C ARG A 107 2.61 16.01 -16.96
N VAL A 108 2.98 14.76 -16.79
CA VAL A 108 2.56 13.65 -17.65
C VAL A 108 1.13 13.24 -17.32
N PHE A 109 0.84 13.12 -16.03
CA PHE A 109 -0.49 12.74 -15.56
C PHE A 109 -1.24 14.00 -15.16
N VAL A 110 -2.10 14.45 -16.07
CA VAL A 110 -2.98 15.60 -15.82
C VAL A 110 -4.32 15.07 -15.30
N ASP A 111 -5.08 15.80 -14.54
CA ASP A 111 -6.40 15.41 -14.03
C ASP A 111 -6.42 14.02 -13.34
N SER A 112 -5.57 13.83 -12.34
CA SER A 112 -5.62 12.63 -11.52
C SER A 112 -6.77 12.70 -10.53
N THR A 113 -7.62 11.66 -10.52
CA THR A 113 -8.80 11.60 -9.66
C THR A 113 -8.79 10.30 -8.88
N LEU A 114 -8.91 10.41 -7.56
CA LEU A 114 -9.10 9.26 -6.68
C LEU A 114 -10.57 8.85 -6.72
N LEU A 115 -10.86 7.67 -7.28
CA LEU A 115 -12.22 7.16 -7.38
C LEU A 115 -12.63 6.40 -6.13
N LYS A 116 -11.70 5.69 -5.51
CA LYS A 116 -12.00 4.81 -4.41
C LYS A 116 -10.77 4.63 -3.53
N ALA A 117 -10.99 4.65 -2.23
CA ALA A 117 -9.97 4.30 -1.24
C ALA A 117 -10.66 3.53 -0.12
N GLU A 118 -10.25 2.28 0.09
CA GLU A 118 -10.82 1.42 1.13
C GLU A 118 -9.72 0.82 1.97
N HIS A 119 -9.86 0.97 3.27
CA HIS A 119 -8.98 0.26 4.19
C HIS A 119 -9.41 -1.22 4.22
N GLY A 120 -8.54 -2.10 3.77
CA GLY A 120 -8.86 -3.51 3.61
C GLY A 120 -8.70 -4.32 4.90
N GLY A 121 -9.74 -4.37 5.69
CA GLY A 121 -9.96 -5.32 6.78
C GLY A 121 -8.71 -5.82 7.51
N LYS A 122 -8.51 -7.13 7.50
CA LYS A 122 -7.42 -7.79 8.21
C LYS A 122 -6.03 -7.58 7.60
N ASP A 123 -5.96 -7.19 6.34
CA ASP A 123 -4.68 -7.08 5.61
C ASP A 123 -3.96 -5.76 5.86
N SER A 124 -4.61 -4.82 6.54
CA SER A 124 -4.02 -3.53 6.92
C SER A 124 -3.55 -2.67 5.76
N PHE A 125 -3.99 -2.95 4.54
CA PHE A 125 -3.67 -2.14 3.37
C PHE A 125 -4.84 -1.24 3.00
N THR A 126 -4.52 -0.10 2.41
CA THR A 126 -5.50 0.76 1.78
C THR A 126 -5.55 0.44 0.30
N LYS A 127 -6.66 -0.12 -0.17
CA LYS A 127 -6.89 -0.37 -1.59
C LYS A 127 -7.39 0.91 -2.24
N PHE A 128 -6.86 1.22 -3.41
CA PHE A 128 -7.24 2.44 -4.10
C PHE A 128 -7.48 2.21 -5.58
N GLU A 129 -8.25 3.12 -6.15
CA GLU A 129 -8.48 3.20 -7.58
C GLU A 129 -8.37 4.66 -8.00
N ILE A 130 -7.51 4.93 -8.97
CA ILE A 130 -7.23 6.27 -9.47
C ILE A 130 -7.38 6.26 -10.98
N THR A 131 -7.98 7.31 -11.52
CA THR A 131 -7.92 7.59 -12.96
C THR A 131 -7.03 8.79 -13.21
N ALA A 132 -6.23 8.72 -14.26
CA ALA A 132 -5.33 9.81 -14.63
C ALA A 132 -5.32 9.95 -16.14
N LYS A 133 -5.47 11.18 -16.62
CA LYS A 133 -5.29 11.47 -18.03
C LYS A 133 -3.81 11.62 -18.33
N VAL A 134 -3.37 11.04 -19.43
CA VAL A 134 -1.99 11.19 -19.90
C VAL A 134 -1.94 12.35 -20.87
N GLY A 135 -1.20 13.39 -20.49
CA GLY A 135 -1.07 14.59 -21.28
C GLY A 135 0.03 14.56 -22.32
N ILE A 136 0.55 13.40 -22.63
CA ILE A 136 1.61 13.23 -23.65
C ILE A 136 1.00 13.05 -25.00
N GLN A 137 1.61 13.65 -25.92
CA GLN A 137 1.30 13.45 -27.34
C GLN A 137 2.45 12.82 -28.07
#